data_7ec1588d6c72bf33b2000442445daecb
#
_entry.id   7ec1588d6c72bf33b2000442445daecb
#
_cell.length_a   1.000
_cell.length_b   1.000
_cell.length_c   1.000
_cell.angle_alpha   90.00
_cell.angle_beta   90.00
_cell.angle_gamma   90.00
#
_symmetry.space_group_name_H-M   'P 1'
#
loop_
_entity.id
_entity.type
_entity.pdbx_description
1 polymer ?
#
loop_
_entity_poly.entity_id
_entity_poly.type
_entity_poly.pdbx_seq_one_letter_code
_entity_poly.pdbx_strand_id
1 'polypeptide(L)'
;MSIYLDYNASSPINKDVIEYMVDVYSNSYGNADSRTHIYGENARNIVENARKDIADLIGVQAGEVFFTSGSTESNNIALLGLKQYANDVNKKHIIISSIEHKAVLEAARSME
;
A
#
# COMPACT_ATOMS: atom_id res chain seq x y z
N MET A 1 -18.88 6.58 30.26
CA MET A 1 -17.66 6.74 29.45
C MET A 1 -17.45 5.43 28.72
N SER A 2 -17.47 5.41 27.37
CA SER A 2 -17.22 4.18 26.61
C SER A 2 -15.70 4.04 26.37
N ILE A 3 -15.18 2.82 26.48
CA ILE A 3 -13.78 2.50 26.18
C ILE A 3 -13.75 1.78 24.83
N TYR A 4 -12.99 2.30 23.88
CA TYR A 4 -12.77 1.66 22.59
C TYR A 4 -11.55 0.73 22.67
N LEU A 5 -11.75 -0.56 22.38
CA LEU A 5 -10.70 -1.59 22.49
C LEU A 5 -10.37 -2.27 21.15
N ASP A 6 -11.02 -1.90 20.07
CA ASP A 6 -10.86 -2.57 18.75
C ASP A 6 -9.83 -1.85 17.85
N TYR A 7 -8.63 -1.62 18.40
CA TYR A 7 -7.53 -0.97 17.67
C TYR A 7 -6.99 -1.80 16.50
N ASN A 8 -7.31 -3.08 16.42
CA ASN A 8 -6.98 -3.92 15.27
C ASN A 8 -7.84 -3.60 14.05
N ALA A 9 -9.07 -3.17 14.25
CA ALA A 9 -9.96 -2.76 13.16
C ALA A 9 -9.65 -1.35 12.69
N SER A 10 -9.51 -0.40 13.62
CA SER A 10 -9.16 0.99 13.31
C SER A 10 -8.57 1.70 14.53
N SER A 11 -7.71 2.66 14.32
CA SER A 11 -7.11 3.49 15.36
C SER A 11 -7.22 4.98 14.99
N PRO A 12 -7.21 5.89 15.97
CA PRO A 12 -7.14 7.32 15.69
C PRO A 12 -5.90 7.64 14.85
N ILE A 13 -6.08 8.49 13.84
CA ILE A 13 -4.97 8.99 13.04
C ILE A 13 -4.16 9.96 13.90
N ASN A 14 -2.82 9.90 13.82
CA ASN A 14 -1.95 10.84 14.48
C ASN A 14 -2.27 12.27 14.02
N LYS A 15 -2.25 13.23 14.96
CA LYS A 15 -2.61 14.62 14.71
C LYS A 15 -1.73 15.26 13.62
N ASP A 16 -0.42 15.03 13.66
CA ASP A 16 0.52 15.58 12.68
C ASP A 16 0.24 15.04 11.27
N VAL A 17 -0.20 13.77 11.17
CA VAL A 17 -0.62 13.16 9.89
C VAL A 17 -1.89 13.82 9.36
N ILE A 18 -2.88 14.08 10.24
CA ILE A 18 -4.10 14.80 9.84
C ILE A 18 -3.77 16.19 9.32
N GLU A 19 -2.93 16.94 10.04
CA GLU A 19 -2.53 18.28 9.67
C GLU A 19 -1.79 18.28 8.31
N TYR A 20 -0.87 17.35 8.10
CA TYR A 20 -0.19 17.18 6.82
C TYR A 20 -1.14 16.80 5.67
N MET A 21 -2.09 15.90 5.91
CA MET A 21 -3.10 15.54 4.91
C MET A 21 -3.95 16.75 4.50
N VAL A 22 -4.38 17.55 5.49
CA VAL A 22 -5.15 18.79 5.23
C VAL A 22 -4.32 19.77 4.39
N ASP A 23 -3.03 19.95 4.71
CA ASP A 23 -2.14 20.80 3.93
C ASP A 23 -2.00 20.33 2.48
N VAL A 24 -1.76 19.02 2.26
CA VAL A 24 -1.64 18.45 0.91
C VAL A 24 -2.93 18.63 0.12
N TYR A 25 -4.10 18.35 0.71
CA TYR A 25 -5.38 18.53 0.03
C TYR A 25 -5.70 19.99 -0.29
N SER A 26 -5.27 20.91 0.54
CA SER A 26 -5.54 22.34 0.38
C SER A 26 -4.57 23.03 -0.60
N ASN A 27 -3.29 22.65 -0.58
CA ASN A 27 -2.22 23.37 -1.23
C ASN A 27 -1.50 22.60 -2.34
N SER A 28 -1.62 21.25 -2.39
CA SER A 28 -0.88 20.39 -3.31
C SER A 28 -1.79 19.40 -4.06
N TYR A 29 -2.98 19.84 -4.42
CA TYR A 29 -4.06 19.05 -5.02
C TYR A 29 -3.82 18.61 -6.48
N GLY A 30 -2.63 18.81 -7.02
CA GLY A 30 -2.28 18.40 -8.38
C GLY A 30 -2.29 16.88 -8.58
N ASN A 31 -2.53 16.46 -9.82
CA ASN A 31 -2.38 15.04 -10.19
C ASN A 31 -0.89 14.72 -10.41
N ALA A 32 -0.34 13.80 -9.63
CA ALA A 32 1.07 13.40 -9.71
C ALA A 32 1.48 12.81 -11.09
N ASP A 33 0.53 12.31 -11.88
CA ASP A 33 0.79 11.81 -13.24
C ASP A 33 0.84 12.92 -14.29
N SER A 34 0.37 14.12 -13.96
CA SER A 34 0.46 15.27 -14.89
C SER A 34 1.89 15.75 -15.02
N ARG A 35 2.38 15.80 -16.29
CA ARG A 35 3.78 16.17 -16.61
C ARG A 35 3.91 17.55 -17.25
N THR A 36 2.81 18.28 -17.40
CA THR A 36 2.75 19.50 -18.21
C THR A 36 2.72 20.80 -17.41
N HIS A 37 2.62 20.69 -16.08
CA HIS A 37 2.50 21.87 -15.22
C HIS A 37 3.03 21.62 -13.79
N ILE A 38 3.38 22.72 -13.11
CA ILE A 38 3.99 22.72 -11.78
C ILE A 38 3.15 22.00 -10.70
N TYR A 39 1.83 22.04 -10.79
CA TYR A 39 0.95 21.37 -9.82
C TYR A 39 1.13 19.84 -9.85
N GLY A 40 1.30 19.25 -11.04
CA GLY A 40 1.60 17.83 -11.19
C GLY A 40 3.01 17.49 -10.68
N GLU A 41 3.99 18.34 -10.95
CA GLU A 41 5.35 18.18 -10.45
C GLU A 41 5.39 18.21 -8.91
N ASN A 42 4.72 19.18 -8.28
CA ASN A 42 4.65 19.29 -6.83
C ASN A 42 4.00 18.05 -6.20
N ALA A 43 2.87 17.60 -6.73
CA ALA A 43 2.20 16.40 -6.25
C ALA A 43 3.07 15.14 -6.42
N ARG A 44 3.78 15.01 -7.54
CA ARG A 44 4.72 13.90 -7.76
C ARG A 44 5.87 13.92 -6.75
N ASN A 45 6.45 15.08 -6.47
CA ASN A 45 7.53 15.20 -5.51
C ASN A 45 7.10 14.75 -4.11
N ILE A 46 5.86 15.05 -3.70
CA ILE A 46 5.31 14.56 -2.42
C ILE A 46 5.26 13.02 -2.41
N VAL A 47 4.73 12.40 -3.47
CA VAL A 47 4.62 10.94 -3.57
C VAL A 47 6.01 10.29 -3.58
N GLU A 48 6.95 10.81 -4.38
CA GLU A 48 8.29 10.23 -4.50
C GLU A 48 9.12 10.42 -3.22
N ASN A 49 8.98 11.53 -2.51
CA ASN A 49 9.61 11.72 -1.20
C ASN A 49 9.06 10.72 -0.19
N ALA A 50 7.74 10.55 -0.09
CA ALA A 50 7.13 9.55 0.79
C ALA A 50 7.59 8.13 0.44
N ARG A 51 7.71 7.80 -0.85
CA ARG A 51 8.24 6.51 -1.33
C ARG A 51 9.68 6.29 -0.86
N LYS A 52 10.51 7.31 -1.00
CA LYS A 52 11.90 7.26 -0.55
C LYS A 52 12.01 7.11 0.96
N ASP A 53 11.24 7.87 1.74
CA ASP A 53 11.24 7.79 3.19
C ASP A 53 10.87 6.39 3.68
N ILE A 54 9.87 5.74 3.07
CA ILE A 54 9.50 4.35 3.38
C ILE A 54 10.63 3.39 2.98
N ALA A 55 11.20 3.55 1.79
CA ALA A 55 12.30 2.70 1.32
C ALA A 55 13.51 2.77 2.25
N ASP A 56 13.90 3.98 2.65
CA ASP A 56 15.01 4.22 3.59
C ASP A 56 14.71 3.59 4.97
N LEU A 57 13.46 3.69 5.45
CA LEU A 57 13.04 3.13 6.74
C LEU A 57 13.16 1.60 6.80
N ILE A 58 12.81 0.91 5.71
CA ILE A 58 12.82 -0.56 5.64
C ILE A 58 14.07 -1.14 4.95
N GLY A 59 14.98 -0.29 4.48
CA GLY A 59 16.27 -0.69 3.91
C GLY A 59 16.18 -1.29 2.50
N VAL A 60 15.27 -0.77 1.65
CA VAL A 60 15.10 -1.21 0.26
C VAL A 60 15.28 -0.04 -0.71
N GLN A 61 15.23 -0.30 -2.03
CA GLN A 61 15.24 0.75 -3.05
C GLN A 61 13.85 1.36 -3.21
N ALA A 62 13.74 2.65 -3.55
CA ALA A 62 12.46 3.31 -3.77
C ALA A 62 11.60 2.63 -4.87
N GLY A 63 12.24 2.04 -5.88
CA GLY A 63 11.54 1.27 -6.93
C GLY A 63 10.90 -0.04 -6.45
N GLU A 64 11.20 -0.48 -5.23
CA GLU A 64 10.60 -1.68 -4.60
C GLU A 64 9.39 -1.35 -3.71
N VAL A 65 9.08 -0.07 -3.55
CA VAL A 65 7.93 0.41 -2.76
C VAL A 65 6.77 0.76 -3.69
N PHE A 66 5.62 0.14 -3.49
CA PHE A 66 4.41 0.37 -4.27
C PHE A 66 3.27 0.82 -3.36
N PHE A 67 2.69 1.99 -3.64
CA PHE A 67 1.47 2.44 -2.96
C PHE A 67 0.25 1.79 -3.59
N THR A 68 -0.64 1.32 -2.75
CA THR A 68 -1.90 0.66 -3.13
C THR A 68 -3.07 1.30 -2.40
N SER A 69 -4.29 1.00 -2.83
CA SER A 69 -5.51 1.48 -2.17
C SER A 69 -5.75 0.85 -0.80
N GLY A 70 -5.04 -0.22 -0.46
CA GLY A 70 -5.14 -0.91 0.82
C GLY A 70 -4.60 -2.33 0.78
N SER A 71 -4.67 -3.02 1.93
CA SER A 71 -4.11 -4.37 2.12
C SER A 71 -4.70 -5.42 1.16
N THR A 72 -5.96 -5.29 0.77
CA THR A 72 -6.58 -6.22 -0.19
C THR A 72 -5.88 -6.17 -1.55
N GLU A 73 -5.62 -4.97 -2.07
CA GLU A 73 -4.89 -4.81 -3.33
C GLU A 73 -3.44 -5.30 -3.19
N SER A 74 -2.76 -4.94 -2.11
CA SER A 74 -1.38 -5.40 -1.84
C SER A 74 -1.29 -6.92 -1.81
N ASN A 75 -2.20 -7.60 -1.12
CA ASN A 75 -2.25 -9.06 -1.05
C ASN A 75 -2.52 -9.69 -2.42
N ASN A 76 -3.42 -9.12 -3.21
CA ASN A 76 -3.68 -9.60 -4.57
C ASN A 76 -2.46 -9.43 -5.48
N ILE A 77 -1.80 -8.27 -5.45
CA ILE A 77 -0.57 -8.04 -6.22
C ILE A 77 0.50 -9.06 -5.83
N ALA A 78 0.73 -9.27 -4.53
CA ALA A 78 1.74 -10.19 -4.04
C ALA A 78 1.45 -11.65 -4.42
N LEU A 79 0.23 -12.13 -4.17
CA LEU A 79 -0.12 -13.54 -4.39
C LEU A 79 -0.34 -13.84 -5.88
N LEU A 80 -1.22 -13.10 -6.56
CA LEU A 80 -1.55 -13.36 -7.96
C LEU A 80 -0.38 -12.99 -8.90
N GLY A 81 0.42 -11.99 -8.53
CA GLY A 81 1.62 -11.61 -9.28
C GLY A 81 2.67 -12.71 -9.34
N LEU A 82 2.71 -13.61 -8.35
CA LEU A 82 3.63 -14.75 -8.34
C LEU A 82 3.14 -15.96 -9.14
N LYS A 83 1.89 -15.99 -9.63
CA LYS A 83 1.30 -17.14 -10.30
C LYS A 83 2.11 -17.59 -11.51
N GLN A 84 2.51 -16.67 -12.37
CA GLN A 84 3.33 -16.99 -13.57
C GLN A 84 4.68 -17.55 -13.16
N TYR A 85 5.39 -16.87 -12.26
CA TYR A 85 6.68 -17.33 -11.77
C TYR A 85 6.59 -18.73 -11.14
N ALA A 86 5.57 -18.98 -10.31
CA ALA A 86 5.35 -20.27 -9.67
C ALA A 86 5.15 -21.42 -10.70
N ASN A 87 4.46 -21.15 -11.81
CA ASN A 87 4.31 -22.09 -12.90
C ASN A 87 5.64 -22.35 -13.61
N ASP A 88 6.41 -21.31 -13.92
CA ASP A 88 7.68 -21.41 -14.66
C ASP A 88 8.72 -22.22 -13.88
N VAL A 89 8.74 -22.09 -12.54
CA VAL A 89 9.66 -22.84 -11.66
C VAL A 89 9.04 -24.10 -11.05
N ASN A 90 7.83 -24.47 -11.47
CA ASN A 90 7.08 -25.66 -10.99
C ASN A 90 6.87 -25.68 -9.46
N LYS A 91 6.68 -24.51 -8.83
CA LYS A 91 6.36 -24.34 -7.39
C LYS A 91 4.87 -24.01 -7.25
N LYS A 92 4.00 -25.00 -7.35
CA LYS A 92 2.53 -24.85 -7.41
C LYS A 92 1.84 -25.00 -6.05
N HIS A 93 2.55 -24.82 -4.95
CA HIS A 93 1.99 -24.99 -3.62
C HIS A 93 2.10 -23.70 -2.82
N ILE A 94 0.99 -23.23 -2.28
CA ILE A 94 0.90 -22.07 -1.37
C ILE A 94 0.47 -22.58 0.00
N ILE A 95 1.18 -22.13 1.03
CA ILE A 95 0.84 -22.39 2.44
C ILE A 95 0.42 -21.05 3.06
N ILE A 96 -0.79 -21.00 3.60
CA ILE A 96 -1.33 -19.85 4.32
C ILE A 96 -1.82 -20.27 5.70
N SER A 97 -1.91 -19.34 6.63
CA SER A 97 -2.51 -19.59 7.94
C SER A 97 -4.03 -19.84 7.81
N SER A 98 -4.58 -20.69 8.67
CA SER A 98 -6.04 -20.94 8.70
C SER A 98 -6.84 -19.76 9.29
N ILE A 99 -6.18 -18.82 9.92
CA ILE A 99 -6.79 -17.63 10.56
C ILE A 99 -6.51 -16.33 9.81
N GLU A 100 -6.12 -16.42 8.53
CA GLU A 100 -5.86 -15.27 7.67
C GLU A 100 -7.11 -14.43 7.42
N HIS A 101 -6.87 -13.14 7.14
CA HIS A 101 -7.93 -12.25 6.67
C HIS A 101 -8.45 -12.71 5.28
N LYS A 102 -9.73 -12.46 5.00
CA LYS A 102 -10.37 -12.81 3.72
C LYS A 102 -9.58 -12.35 2.48
N ALA A 103 -8.91 -11.21 2.54
CA ALA A 103 -8.10 -10.69 1.44
C ALA A 103 -6.97 -11.66 1.02
N VAL A 104 -6.41 -12.43 1.96
CA VAL A 104 -5.40 -13.46 1.69
C VAL A 104 -6.06 -14.76 1.27
N LEU A 105 -7.09 -15.20 2.02
CA LEU A 105 -7.80 -16.46 1.75
C LEU A 105 -8.38 -16.50 0.35
N GLU A 106 -9.10 -15.45 -0.07
CA GLU A 106 -9.75 -15.42 -1.39
C GLU A 106 -8.75 -15.29 -2.53
N ALA A 107 -7.66 -14.53 -2.35
CA ALA A 107 -6.59 -14.45 -3.33
C ALA A 107 -5.91 -15.82 -3.51
N ALA A 108 -5.60 -16.53 -2.42
CA ALA A 108 -5.00 -17.86 -2.49
C ALA A 108 -5.95 -18.89 -3.15
N ARG A 109 -7.24 -18.89 -2.80
CA ARG A 109 -8.26 -19.77 -3.41
C ARG A 109 -8.41 -19.56 -4.92
N SER A 110 -8.28 -18.30 -5.38
CA SER A 110 -8.37 -18.00 -6.81
C SER A 110 -7.17 -18.52 -7.64
N MET A 111 -6.16 -19.06 -6.97
CA MET A 111 -4.99 -19.68 -7.61
C MET A 111 -5.11 -21.20 -7.76
N GLU A 112 -6.13 -21.81 -7.15
CA GLU A 112 -6.45 -23.24 -7.34
C GLU A 112 -6.96 -23.48 -8.77
#